data_47d1352a44d3cc018578620971ddfeab
#
_entry.id   47d1352a44d3cc018578620971ddfeab
#
_cell.length_a   1.000
_cell.length_b   1.000
_cell.length_c   1.000
_cell.angle_alpha   90.00
_cell.angle_beta   90.00
_cell.angle_gamma   90.00
#
_symmetry.space_group_name_H-M   'P 1'
#
loop_
_entity.id
_entity.type
_entity.pdbx_description
1 polymer ?
#
loop_
_entity_poly.entity_id
_entity_poly.type
_entity_poly.pdbx_seq_one_letter_code
_entity_poly.pdbx_strand_id
1 'polypeptide(L)'
;SFVGYQTQEYLSIEDKTDLLITLNEDNSTIDEVVVVGLGNVQRKISSVGAITSVDAKDLQSPAPSITNLLGGRAAGVISMQGSGEPGKNIAEFWVRGIGTFGANNSALVLIDGLEGNLNTIDPADIESFSILKDASATAVYGVRGANGVVLVTTKRGLVDRIQLTARANTTLSTLNRLPNYLDAYSYALLANEANVIRGNSPLYNQVEMGIIKDGLDPDLYPNVNWQEEILNKNFWSNSYYVSGRGGSEVARYFLSLGGKSETAAYKVEKGSPYSSNVGFNSYNYRINLDVNLTKSTKVFLGSDGFLSILTQPGVADTDYIWGAQSRLTPLSIPTQFSNGLLPGRGTGDQSSPYVMINRTGKAADEQYRGKTTLALNQDLSSVLEG
;
A
#
# COMPACT_ATOMS: atom_id res chain seq x y z
N SER A 1 19.37 -34.26 21.78
CA SER A 1 19.12 -33.62 20.51
C SER A 1 20.41 -32.95 20.03
N PHE A 2 20.75 -33.11 18.77
CA PHE A 2 21.87 -32.43 18.13
C PHE A 2 21.28 -31.41 17.12
N VAL A 3 21.88 -30.24 17.02
CA VAL A 3 21.35 -29.19 16.12
C VAL A 3 21.43 -29.68 14.66
N GLY A 4 20.30 -29.66 13.94
CA GLY A 4 20.20 -30.15 12.56
C GLY A 4 19.76 -31.63 12.43
N TYR A 5 19.39 -32.27 13.52
CA TYR A 5 18.89 -33.64 13.51
C TYR A 5 17.55 -33.78 14.24
N GLN A 6 16.72 -34.69 13.77
CA GLN A 6 15.40 -34.94 14.38
C GLN A 6 15.56 -35.41 15.83
N THR A 7 14.76 -34.82 16.72
CA THR A 7 14.73 -35.27 18.13
C THR A 7 14.14 -36.66 18.21
N GLN A 8 14.90 -37.61 18.73
CA GLN A 8 14.45 -38.98 19.00
C GLN A 8 14.37 -39.18 20.50
N GLU A 9 13.23 -39.65 20.98
CA GLU A 9 13.01 -40.03 22.38
C GLU A 9 12.91 -41.54 22.47
N TYR A 10 13.72 -42.11 23.35
CA TYR A 10 13.68 -43.55 23.70
C TYR A 10 13.02 -43.69 25.07
N LEU A 11 11.86 -44.34 25.12
CA LEU A 11 11.03 -44.48 26.31
C LEU A 11 11.54 -45.53 27.32
N SER A 12 12.50 -46.39 26.96
CA SER A 12 13.10 -47.36 27.86
C SER A 12 14.53 -47.68 27.41
N ILE A 13 15.47 -47.61 28.36
CA ILE A 13 16.90 -47.93 28.16
C ILE A 13 17.28 -49.16 29.02
N GLU A 14 16.31 -49.87 29.57
CA GLU A 14 16.59 -51.03 30.44
C GLU A 14 17.29 -52.13 29.63
N ASP A 15 18.48 -52.54 30.13
CA ASP A 15 19.32 -53.68 29.67
C ASP A 15 20.07 -53.56 28.33
N LYS A 16 20.36 -52.37 27.82
CA LYS A 16 21.27 -52.23 26.67
C LYS A 16 22.61 -51.65 27.08
N THR A 17 23.66 -52.45 27.01
CA THR A 17 25.05 -52.07 27.28
C THR A 17 25.67 -51.22 26.14
N ASP A 18 25.16 -51.34 24.89
CA ASP A 18 25.57 -50.56 23.74
C ASP A 18 24.36 -49.98 23.02
N LEU A 19 24.21 -48.65 23.03
CA LEU A 19 23.14 -47.93 22.34
C LEU A 19 23.70 -47.26 21.08
N LEU A 20 23.44 -47.84 19.92
CA LEU A 20 23.75 -47.19 18.64
C LEU A 20 22.57 -46.29 18.27
N ILE A 21 22.78 -44.97 18.38
CA ILE A 21 21.79 -43.97 17.99
C ILE A 21 22.16 -43.43 16.59
N THR A 22 21.36 -43.77 15.61
CA THR A 22 21.47 -43.18 14.28
C THR A 22 20.63 -41.89 14.24
N LEU A 23 21.28 -40.76 14.12
CA LEU A 23 20.63 -39.47 13.99
C LEU A 23 20.20 -39.27 12.53
N ASN A 24 18.91 -39.06 12.30
CA ASN A 24 18.39 -38.66 11.01
C ASN A 24 18.46 -37.14 10.88
N GLU A 25 19.00 -36.63 9.76
CA GLU A 25 19.02 -35.20 9.49
C GLU A 25 17.58 -34.66 9.49
N ASP A 26 17.38 -33.55 10.20
CA ASP A 26 16.11 -32.86 10.20
C ASP A 26 15.97 -31.98 8.95
N ASN A 27 15.48 -32.59 7.88
CA ASN A 27 15.16 -31.88 6.65
C ASN A 27 13.86 -31.07 6.75
N SER A 28 13.18 -31.07 7.90
CA SER A 28 11.96 -30.29 8.12
C SER A 28 12.24 -28.86 8.61
N THR A 29 13.38 -28.62 9.22
CA THR A 29 13.90 -27.27 9.41
C THR A 29 14.56 -26.85 8.09
N ILE A 30 13.75 -26.40 7.15
CA ILE A 30 14.27 -25.57 6.07
C ILE A 30 14.84 -24.34 6.77
N ASP A 31 16.16 -24.33 6.94
CA ASP A 31 16.86 -23.12 7.33
C ASP A 31 16.35 -21.99 6.45
N GLU A 32 15.87 -20.93 7.07
CA GLU A 32 15.33 -19.78 6.38
C GLU A 32 16.32 -19.34 5.28
N VAL A 33 15.95 -19.61 4.03
CA VAL A 33 16.79 -19.36 2.86
C VAL A 33 16.58 -17.93 2.43
N VAL A 34 17.64 -17.19 2.29
CA VAL A 34 17.58 -15.78 1.90
C VAL A 34 18.14 -15.66 0.48
N VAL A 35 17.41 -14.94 -0.36
CA VAL A 35 17.92 -14.59 -1.69
C VAL A 35 18.94 -13.47 -1.53
N VAL A 36 20.18 -13.75 -1.87
CA VAL A 36 21.29 -12.79 -1.87
C VAL A 36 21.66 -12.51 -3.31
N GLY A 37 21.53 -11.28 -3.75
CA GLY A 37 21.96 -10.75 -5.04
C GLY A 37 21.85 -11.67 -6.27
N LEU A 38 21.43 -11.19 -7.40
CA LEU A 38 21.33 -11.90 -8.68
C LEU A 38 20.66 -13.29 -8.65
N GLY A 39 19.71 -13.49 -7.70
CA GLY A 39 18.96 -14.75 -7.61
C GLY A 39 19.67 -15.90 -6.91
N ASN A 40 20.86 -15.70 -6.38
CA ASN A 40 21.56 -16.71 -5.59
C ASN A 40 20.86 -16.88 -4.23
N VAL A 41 20.59 -18.13 -3.90
CA VAL A 41 19.94 -18.52 -2.64
C VAL A 41 21.03 -18.99 -1.67
N GLN A 42 21.11 -18.36 -0.50
CA GLN A 42 22.02 -18.76 0.58
C GLN A 42 21.25 -19.05 1.87
N ARG A 43 21.78 -19.94 2.70
CA ARG A 43 21.24 -20.12 4.05
C ARG A 43 21.48 -18.84 4.86
N LYS A 44 20.48 -18.40 5.65
CA LYS A 44 20.56 -17.19 6.47
C LYS A 44 21.80 -17.18 7.39
N ILE A 45 22.16 -18.32 7.92
CA ILE A 45 23.33 -18.52 8.80
C ILE A 45 24.66 -18.28 8.07
N SER A 46 24.74 -18.50 6.75
CA SER A 46 25.96 -18.30 5.97
C SER A 46 26.08 -16.90 5.37
N SER A 47 25.08 -16.05 5.54
CA SER A 47 25.08 -14.67 5.04
C SER A 47 25.84 -13.76 5.99
N VAL A 48 26.90 -13.11 5.50
CA VAL A 48 27.75 -12.17 6.26
C VAL A 48 27.07 -10.81 6.47
N GLY A 49 26.01 -10.50 5.72
CA GLY A 49 25.32 -9.20 5.76
C GLY A 49 24.05 -9.21 6.61
N ALA A 50 23.62 -8.05 7.13
CA ALA A 50 22.34 -7.91 7.81
C ALA A 50 21.18 -7.96 6.80
N ILE A 51 20.64 -9.16 6.62
CA ILE A 51 19.47 -9.44 5.78
C ILE A 51 18.27 -9.64 6.69
N THR A 52 17.17 -8.96 6.39
CA THR A 52 15.90 -9.22 7.06
C THR A 52 14.97 -9.89 6.08
N SER A 53 14.52 -11.10 6.42
CA SER A 53 13.47 -11.81 5.73
C SER A 53 12.14 -11.48 6.40
N VAL A 54 11.10 -11.30 5.61
CA VAL A 54 9.71 -11.12 6.07
C VAL A 54 8.91 -12.29 5.52
N ASP A 55 8.17 -12.98 6.39
CA ASP A 55 7.31 -14.08 5.93
C ASP A 55 6.25 -13.50 4.95
N ALA A 56 6.13 -14.14 3.79
CA ALA A 56 5.16 -13.76 2.77
C ALA A 56 3.71 -13.79 3.30
N LYS A 57 3.43 -14.62 4.31
CA LYS A 57 2.12 -14.68 4.97
C LYS A 57 1.81 -13.41 5.76
N ASP A 58 2.82 -12.80 6.38
CA ASP A 58 2.64 -11.55 7.13
C ASP A 58 2.29 -10.38 6.21
N LEU A 59 2.70 -10.44 4.94
CA LEU A 59 2.39 -9.45 3.93
C LEU A 59 0.97 -9.59 3.34
N GLN A 60 0.23 -10.67 3.66
CA GLN A 60 -1.10 -10.93 3.13
C GLN A 60 -2.24 -10.30 3.96
N SER A 61 -1.92 -9.47 4.93
CA SER A 61 -2.93 -8.72 5.71
C SER A 61 -3.67 -7.71 4.82
N PRO A 62 -4.97 -7.45 5.08
CA PRO A 62 -5.70 -6.40 4.37
C PRO A 62 -5.07 -5.03 4.62
N ALA A 63 -4.43 -4.47 3.61
CA ALA A 63 -3.85 -3.14 3.64
C ALA A 63 -3.89 -2.53 2.23
N PRO A 64 -3.82 -1.20 2.10
CA PRO A 64 -3.79 -0.55 0.80
C PRO A 64 -2.66 -1.04 -0.11
N SER A 65 -1.47 -1.25 0.47
CA SER A 65 -0.28 -1.70 -0.26
C SER A 65 0.65 -2.52 0.65
N ILE A 66 1.57 -3.27 0.06
CA ILE A 66 2.66 -3.97 0.76
C ILE A 66 3.50 -2.98 1.57
N THR A 67 3.77 -1.80 1.03
CA THR A 67 4.59 -0.78 1.70
C THR A 67 4.00 -0.33 3.03
N ASN A 68 2.67 -0.32 3.17
CA ASN A 68 1.98 -0.02 4.42
C ASN A 68 2.20 -1.11 5.49
N LEU A 69 2.48 -2.34 5.07
CA LEU A 69 2.69 -3.49 5.97
C LEU A 69 4.14 -3.63 6.44
N LEU A 70 5.09 -2.99 5.76
CA LEU A 70 6.52 -3.11 6.10
C LEU A 70 6.86 -2.45 7.44
N GLY A 71 6.17 -1.35 7.78
CA GLY A 71 6.33 -0.67 9.06
C GLY A 71 5.96 -1.60 10.24
N GLY A 72 6.88 -1.78 11.17
CA GLY A 72 6.70 -2.65 12.34
C GLY A 72 6.87 -4.15 12.08
N ARG A 73 6.91 -4.62 10.82
CA ARG A 73 7.11 -6.03 10.45
C ARG A 73 8.53 -6.30 9.94
N ALA A 74 9.10 -5.36 9.24
CA ALA A 74 10.48 -5.46 8.76
C ALA A 74 11.41 -4.65 9.66
N ALA A 75 12.25 -5.31 10.45
CA ALA A 75 13.18 -4.63 11.35
C ALA A 75 14.10 -3.67 10.58
N GLY A 76 14.19 -2.41 11.02
CA GLY A 76 15.00 -1.36 10.38
C GLY A 76 14.35 -0.74 9.13
N VAL A 77 13.07 -0.97 8.90
CA VAL A 77 12.27 -0.25 7.90
C VAL A 77 11.38 0.76 8.61
N ILE A 78 11.46 1.99 8.16
CA ILE A 78 10.56 3.08 8.54
C ILE A 78 9.55 3.23 7.40
N SER A 79 8.27 3.25 7.72
CA SER A 79 7.18 3.44 6.75
C SER A 79 6.29 4.59 7.22
N MET A 80 5.94 5.48 6.31
CA MET A 80 5.08 6.62 6.58
C MET A 80 3.98 6.72 5.52
N GLN A 81 2.75 6.70 5.98
CA GLN A 81 1.58 6.93 5.13
C GLN A 81 1.12 8.37 5.31
N GLY A 82 1.18 9.16 4.24
CA GLY A 82 0.81 10.59 4.26
C GLY A 82 -0.70 10.83 4.18
N SER A 83 -1.44 9.94 3.54
CA SER A 83 -2.88 10.07 3.32
C SER A 83 -3.59 8.73 3.46
N GLY A 84 -4.87 8.77 3.81
CA GLY A 84 -5.78 7.61 3.75
C GLY A 84 -6.67 7.60 2.51
N GLU A 85 -6.54 8.58 1.62
CA GLU A 85 -7.34 8.70 0.41
C GLU A 85 -6.95 7.63 -0.62
N PRO A 86 -7.92 6.94 -1.25
CA PRO A 86 -7.65 5.97 -2.30
C PRO A 86 -6.74 6.52 -3.40
N GLY A 87 -5.73 5.74 -3.77
CA GLY A 87 -4.69 6.16 -4.73
C GLY A 87 -3.55 6.99 -4.13
N LYS A 88 -3.76 7.67 -3.00
CA LYS A 88 -2.73 8.38 -2.21
C LYS A 88 -2.40 7.68 -0.88
N ASN A 89 -3.01 6.54 -0.59
CA ASN A 89 -2.88 5.79 0.66
C ASN A 89 -1.69 4.81 0.69
N ILE A 90 -0.79 4.94 -0.26
CA ILE A 90 0.42 4.15 -0.36
C ILE A 90 1.48 4.76 0.57
N ALA A 91 2.09 3.93 1.42
CA ALA A 91 3.15 4.39 2.29
C ALA A 91 4.49 4.48 1.56
N GLU A 92 5.23 5.55 1.82
CA GLU A 92 6.65 5.62 1.53
C GLU A 92 7.43 4.84 2.58
N PHE A 93 8.55 4.24 2.19
CA PHE A 93 9.37 3.49 3.13
C PHE A 93 10.87 3.72 2.89
N TRP A 94 11.64 3.63 3.97
CA TRP A 94 13.08 3.78 3.97
C TRP A 94 13.73 2.66 4.77
N VAL A 95 14.87 2.21 4.29
CA VAL A 95 15.69 1.22 4.99
C VAL A 95 16.76 1.96 5.79
N ARG A 96 16.76 1.77 7.13
CA ARG A 96 17.66 2.46 8.08
C ARG A 96 17.53 3.99 8.10
N GLY A 97 16.43 4.54 7.60
CA GLY A 97 16.16 5.97 7.58
C GLY A 97 16.56 6.65 6.27
N ILE A 98 16.48 7.98 6.25
CA ILE A 98 16.80 8.80 5.08
C ILE A 98 18.32 8.99 5.05
N GLY A 99 18.99 8.30 4.15
CA GLY A 99 20.46 8.30 4.04
C GLY A 99 21.04 9.37 3.11
N THR A 100 20.21 10.00 2.25
CA THR A 100 20.67 10.95 1.25
C THR A 100 19.86 12.23 1.27
N PHE A 101 20.53 13.38 1.12
CA PHE A 101 19.89 14.69 0.97
C PHE A 101 19.74 15.02 -0.52
N GLY A 102 18.51 15.32 -0.96
CA GLY A 102 18.23 15.93 -2.27
C GLY A 102 18.20 15.00 -3.48
N ALA A 103 18.49 13.71 -3.35
CA ALA A 103 18.33 12.70 -4.39
C ALA A 103 17.22 11.70 -4.03
N ASN A 104 16.93 10.75 -4.93
CA ASN A 104 15.97 9.69 -4.68
C ASN A 104 16.34 8.91 -3.41
N ASN A 105 15.55 9.03 -2.36
CA ASN A 105 15.78 8.41 -1.04
C ASN A 105 15.18 7.00 -0.93
N SER A 106 14.51 6.51 -1.96
CA SER A 106 13.84 5.22 -1.94
C SER A 106 14.83 4.06 -2.05
N ALA A 107 14.53 2.95 -1.39
CA ALA A 107 15.25 1.70 -1.57
C ALA A 107 15.05 1.15 -3.00
N LEU A 108 16.07 0.49 -3.54
CA LEU A 108 15.95 -0.22 -4.80
C LEU A 108 15.08 -1.46 -4.62
N VAL A 109 14.01 -1.57 -5.36
CA VAL A 109 13.12 -2.75 -5.34
C VAL A 109 13.37 -3.61 -6.57
N LEU A 110 13.68 -4.88 -6.35
CA LEU A 110 13.85 -5.87 -7.40
C LEU A 110 12.82 -6.98 -7.26
N ILE A 111 12.03 -7.19 -8.29
CA ILE A 111 11.04 -8.27 -8.40
C ILE A 111 11.55 -9.27 -9.44
N ASP A 112 11.85 -10.48 -9.01
CA ASP A 112 12.49 -11.53 -9.82
C ASP A 112 13.78 -11.04 -10.55
N GLY A 113 14.57 -10.21 -9.83
CA GLY A 113 15.85 -9.67 -10.32
C GLY A 113 15.73 -8.41 -11.19
N LEU A 114 14.55 -7.96 -11.55
CA LEU A 114 14.29 -6.75 -12.33
C LEU A 114 13.69 -5.65 -11.46
N GLU A 115 14.07 -4.40 -11.74
CA GLU A 115 13.50 -3.26 -11.04
C GLU A 115 11.98 -3.21 -11.18
N GLY A 116 11.29 -2.99 -10.05
CA GLY A 116 9.85 -2.99 -9.99
C GLY A 116 9.31 -2.09 -8.88
N ASN A 117 7.99 -2.08 -8.76
CA ASN A 117 7.26 -1.33 -7.73
C ASN A 117 6.42 -2.30 -6.89
N LEU A 118 6.59 -2.28 -5.57
CA LEU A 118 5.83 -3.13 -4.64
C LEU A 118 4.31 -2.92 -4.70
N ASN A 119 3.87 -1.76 -5.17
CA ASN A 119 2.45 -1.43 -5.27
C ASN A 119 1.76 -2.06 -6.48
N THR A 120 2.52 -2.66 -7.40
CA THR A 120 2.00 -3.32 -8.61
C THR A 120 1.87 -4.84 -8.48
N ILE A 121 2.31 -5.41 -7.36
CA ILE A 121 2.26 -6.85 -7.09
C ILE A 121 1.26 -7.18 -5.98
N ASP A 122 0.48 -8.24 -6.15
CA ASP A 122 -0.34 -8.75 -5.04
C ASP A 122 0.56 -9.45 -4.02
N PRO A 123 0.40 -9.19 -2.70
CA PRO A 123 1.16 -9.88 -1.66
C PRO A 123 1.08 -11.40 -1.74
N ALA A 124 -0.02 -11.95 -2.25
CA ALA A 124 -0.20 -13.40 -2.41
C ALA A 124 0.65 -14.00 -3.54
N ASP A 125 1.19 -13.19 -4.45
CA ASP A 125 2.13 -13.65 -5.48
C ASP A 125 3.55 -13.85 -4.95
N ILE A 126 3.85 -13.35 -3.75
CA ILE A 126 5.19 -13.35 -3.18
C ILE A 126 5.48 -14.72 -2.56
N GLU A 127 6.64 -15.29 -2.92
CA GLU A 127 7.21 -16.49 -2.29
C GLU A 127 8.20 -16.09 -1.19
N SER A 128 9.11 -15.12 -1.48
CA SER A 128 10.07 -14.61 -0.50
C SER A 128 10.24 -13.10 -0.60
N PHE A 129 10.45 -12.46 0.53
CA PHE A 129 10.68 -11.03 0.67
C PHE A 129 11.89 -10.80 1.56
N SER A 130 12.95 -10.19 1.03
CA SER A 130 14.20 -9.96 1.73
C SER A 130 14.66 -8.52 1.58
N ILE A 131 15.22 -7.96 2.65
CA ILE A 131 15.74 -6.59 2.66
C ILE A 131 17.23 -6.63 2.98
N LEU A 132 18.04 -6.18 2.02
CA LEU A 132 19.48 -6.00 2.18
C LEU A 132 19.75 -4.61 2.74
N LYS A 133 20.36 -4.54 3.91
CA LYS A 133 20.54 -3.29 4.65
C LYS A 133 21.98 -2.82 4.68
N ASP A 134 22.94 -3.74 4.66
CA ASP A 134 24.34 -3.43 4.81
C ASP A 134 25.02 -3.16 3.47
N ALA A 135 26.01 -2.30 3.47
CA ALA A 135 26.80 -1.96 2.27
C ALA A 135 27.46 -3.20 1.64
N SER A 136 27.89 -4.19 2.45
CA SER A 136 28.44 -5.45 1.97
C SER A 136 27.41 -6.26 1.17
N ALA A 137 26.15 -6.31 1.64
CA ALA A 137 25.06 -7.02 0.98
C ALA A 137 24.55 -6.26 -0.26
N THR A 138 24.63 -4.93 -0.27
CA THR A 138 24.13 -4.09 -1.38
C THR A 138 25.21 -3.72 -2.39
N ALA A 139 26.48 -4.04 -2.15
CA ALA A 139 27.63 -3.70 -3.01
C ALA A 139 27.46 -4.15 -4.48
N VAL A 140 26.83 -5.30 -4.71
CA VAL A 140 26.54 -5.83 -6.05
C VAL A 140 25.65 -4.89 -6.89
N TYR A 141 24.85 -4.04 -6.23
CA TYR A 141 23.92 -3.11 -6.86
C TYR A 141 24.49 -1.70 -7.03
N GLY A 142 25.74 -1.49 -6.61
CA GLY A 142 26.45 -0.22 -6.73
C GLY A 142 25.71 0.94 -6.05
N VAL A 143 25.79 2.13 -6.63
CA VAL A 143 25.21 3.37 -6.09
C VAL A 143 23.70 3.26 -5.87
N ARG A 144 23.01 2.48 -6.70
CA ARG A 144 21.54 2.28 -6.59
C ARG A 144 21.13 1.51 -5.34
N GLY A 145 22.03 0.71 -4.76
CA GLY A 145 21.81 -0.01 -3.52
C GLY A 145 22.13 0.79 -2.26
N ALA A 146 22.54 2.05 -2.36
CA ALA A 146 23.00 2.86 -1.23
C ALA A 146 21.91 3.06 -0.14
N ASN A 147 20.64 3.15 -0.54
CA ASN A 147 19.49 3.29 0.37
C ASN A 147 18.84 1.95 0.76
N GLY A 148 19.56 0.84 0.55
CA GLY A 148 19.05 -0.51 0.75
C GLY A 148 18.43 -1.12 -0.50
N VAL A 149 18.31 -2.44 -0.51
CA VAL A 149 17.72 -3.20 -1.62
C VAL A 149 16.64 -4.13 -1.08
N VAL A 150 15.48 -4.09 -1.69
CA VAL A 150 14.37 -5.00 -1.44
C VAL A 150 14.34 -6.05 -2.55
N LEU A 151 14.48 -7.31 -2.17
CA LEU A 151 14.41 -8.44 -3.08
C LEU A 151 13.08 -9.17 -2.89
N VAL A 152 12.32 -9.26 -3.96
CA VAL A 152 11.05 -9.99 -4.00
C VAL A 152 11.19 -11.12 -5.00
N THR A 153 10.92 -12.34 -4.54
CA THR A 153 10.80 -13.50 -5.44
C THR A 153 9.33 -13.89 -5.52
N THR A 154 8.84 -14.08 -6.74
CA THR A 154 7.45 -14.46 -6.95
C THR A 154 7.28 -15.97 -7.00
N LYS A 155 6.06 -16.42 -6.71
CA LYS A 155 5.70 -17.83 -6.72
C LYS A 155 5.91 -18.48 -8.08
N ARG A 156 6.39 -19.70 -8.04
CA ARG A 156 6.60 -20.58 -9.22
C ARG A 156 5.65 -21.78 -9.17
N GLY A 157 5.59 -22.50 -10.25
CA GLY A 157 4.84 -23.76 -10.33
C GLY A 157 5.40 -24.84 -9.42
N LEU A 158 4.56 -25.76 -9.01
CA LEU A 158 4.88 -26.95 -8.18
C LEU A 158 4.86 -28.19 -9.05
N VAL A 159 5.75 -29.15 -8.73
CA VAL A 159 5.74 -30.47 -9.36
C VAL A 159 4.64 -31.33 -8.71
N ASP A 160 3.93 -32.11 -9.51
CA ASP A 160 2.93 -33.12 -9.11
C ASP A 160 1.81 -32.62 -8.20
N ARG A 161 1.59 -31.30 -8.13
CA ARG A 161 0.52 -30.66 -7.36
C ARG A 161 -0.17 -29.58 -8.15
N ILE A 162 -1.48 -29.60 -8.10
CA ILE A 162 -2.29 -28.43 -8.49
C ILE A 162 -2.77 -27.77 -7.20
N GLN A 163 -2.42 -26.51 -7.01
CA GLN A 163 -2.87 -25.70 -5.89
C GLN A 163 -3.63 -24.50 -6.41
N LEU A 164 -4.91 -24.40 -6.02
CA LEU A 164 -5.77 -23.26 -6.30
C LEU A 164 -5.94 -22.44 -5.02
N THR A 165 -5.87 -21.13 -5.14
CA THR A 165 -6.11 -20.21 -4.04
C THR A 165 -7.07 -19.14 -4.50
N ALA A 166 -8.09 -18.85 -3.69
CA ALA A 166 -9.01 -17.74 -3.90
C ALA A 166 -9.15 -16.95 -2.61
N ARG A 167 -9.18 -15.63 -2.71
CA ARG A 167 -9.35 -14.72 -1.58
C ARG A 167 -10.26 -13.57 -1.98
N ALA A 168 -11.20 -13.24 -1.11
CA ALA A 168 -12.04 -12.06 -1.22
C ALA A 168 -12.05 -11.34 0.13
N ASN A 169 -11.74 -10.06 0.14
CA ASN A 169 -11.77 -9.24 1.34
C ASN A 169 -12.67 -8.03 1.10
N THR A 170 -13.49 -7.72 2.09
CA THR A 170 -14.27 -6.48 2.16
C THR A 170 -13.87 -5.77 3.44
N THR A 171 -13.46 -4.52 3.33
CA THR A 171 -12.99 -3.71 4.46
C THR A 171 -13.88 -2.50 4.64
N LEU A 172 -14.40 -2.32 5.84
CA LEU A 172 -15.07 -1.09 6.27
C LEU A 172 -14.05 -0.18 6.96
N SER A 173 -13.86 1.00 6.41
CA SER A 173 -12.98 2.02 6.98
C SER A 173 -13.82 3.16 7.58
N THR A 174 -13.31 3.75 8.66
CA THR A 174 -13.97 4.84 9.39
C THR A 174 -12.99 5.99 9.60
N LEU A 175 -13.44 7.21 9.38
CA LEU A 175 -12.67 8.40 9.71
C LEU A 175 -12.62 8.57 11.23
N ASN A 176 -11.43 8.54 11.83
CA ASN A 176 -11.23 8.55 13.28
C ASN A 176 -10.42 9.73 13.82
N ARG A 177 -9.78 10.52 12.95
CA ARG A 177 -8.94 11.66 13.33
C ARG A 177 -9.37 12.92 12.60
N LEU A 178 -10.61 13.34 12.87
CA LEU A 178 -11.11 14.63 12.40
C LEU A 178 -11.04 15.64 13.55
N PRO A 179 -10.57 16.88 13.32
CA PRO A 179 -10.65 17.95 14.29
C PRO A 179 -12.12 18.28 14.58
N ASN A 180 -12.42 18.66 15.81
CA ASN A 180 -13.73 19.18 16.16
C ASN A 180 -13.74 20.68 15.90
N TYR A 181 -14.61 21.12 14.99
CA TYR A 181 -14.81 22.53 14.71
C TYR A 181 -15.97 23.10 15.56
N LEU A 182 -15.87 24.37 15.84
CA LEU A 182 -16.91 25.10 16.56
C LEU A 182 -18.12 25.38 15.63
N ASP A 183 -19.30 25.53 16.24
CA ASP A 183 -20.46 26.11 15.58
C ASP A 183 -20.27 27.63 15.34
N ALA A 184 -21.17 28.22 14.55
CA ALA A 184 -21.10 29.62 14.16
C ALA A 184 -21.10 30.60 15.35
N TYR A 185 -21.95 30.35 16.36
CA TYR A 185 -22.06 31.24 17.52
C TYR A 185 -20.81 31.17 18.41
N SER A 186 -20.34 29.97 18.72
CA SER A 186 -19.12 29.77 19.51
C SER A 186 -17.88 30.33 18.79
N TYR A 187 -17.81 30.17 17.45
CA TYR A 187 -16.76 30.79 16.66
C TYR A 187 -16.79 32.32 16.72
N ALA A 188 -17.98 32.93 16.52
CA ALA A 188 -18.14 34.38 16.56
C ALA A 188 -17.79 34.97 17.94
N LEU A 189 -18.14 34.25 19.02
CA LEU A 189 -17.80 34.65 20.38
C LEU A 189 -16.30 34.72 20.59
N LEU A 190 -15.56 33.65 20.20
CA LEU A 190 -14.11 33.60 20.34
C LEU A 190 -13.40 34.58 19.39
N ALA A 191 -13.93 34.80 18.19
CA ALA A 191 -13.40 35.79 17.25
C ALA A 191 -13.51 37.22 17.80
N ASN A 192 -14.65 37.55 18.46
CA ASN A 192 -14.83 38.82 19.15
C ASN A 192 -13.83 38.97 20.29
N GLU A 193 -13.71 37.96 21.13
CA GLU A 193 -12.75 37.95 22.26
C GLU A 193 -11.32 38.16 21.76
N ALA A 194 -10.91 37.45 20.73
CA ALA A 194 -9.57 37.58 20.15
C ALA A 194 -9.30 38.97 19.58
N ASN A 195 -10.30 39.63 18.97
CA ASN A 195 -10.17 40.99 18.48
C ASN A 195 -10.05 42.02 19.64
N VAL A 196 -10.90 41.87 20.67
CA VAL A 196 -10.86 42.76 21.84
C VAL A 196 -9.51 42.66 22.59
N ILE A 197 -8.98 41.44 22.76
CA ILE A 197 -7.67 41.23 23.40
C ILE A 197 -6.55 41.92 22.58
N ARG A 198 -6.69 42.01 21.26
CA ARG A 198 -5.74 42.74 20.38
C ARG A 198 -5.96 44.25 20.35
N GLY A 199 -6.90 44.78 21.13
CA GLY A 199 -7.23 46.21 21.19
C GLY A 199 -8.13 46.69 20.04
N ASN A 200 -8.74 45.79 19.27
CA ASN A 200 -9.67 46.07 18.21
C ASN A 200 -11.12 46.04 18.69
N SER A 201 -12.05 46.60 17.92
CA SER A 201 -13.49 46.43 18.14
C SER A 201 -13.91 44.97 17.89
N PRO A 202 -14.98 44.49 18.55
CA PRO A 202 -15.58 43.18 18.22
C PRO A 202 -15.85 43.07 16.73
N LEU A 203 -15.61 41.89 16.17
CA LEU A 203 -15.86 41.59 14.75
C LEU A 203 -17.36 41.55 14.43
N TYR A 204 -18.13 41.00 15.34
CA TYR A 204 -19.59 40.92 15.28
C TYR A 204 -20.21 41.73 16.41
N ASN A 205 -21.12 42.64 16.07
CA ASN A 205 -21.81 43.43 17.07
C ASN A 205 -22.94 42.63 17.77
N GLN A 206 -23.61 43.22 18.77
CA GLN A 206 -24.63 42.49 19.55
C GLN A 206 -25.82 42.01 18.72
N VAL A 207 -26.24 42.79 17.69
CA VAL A 207 -27.36 42.43 16.83
C VAL A 207 -26.99 41.26 15.95
N GLU A 208 -25.78 41.29 15.33
CA GLU A 208 -25.24 40.18 14.55
C GLU A 208 -25.06 38.91 15.39
N MET A 209 -24.57 39.04 16.61
CA MET A 209 -24.46 37.91 17.53
C MET A 209 -25.84 37.27 17.85
N GLY A 210 -26.89 38.09 17.96
CA GLY A 210 -28.27 37.58 18.10
C GLY A 210 -28.73 36.85 16.84
N ILE A 211 -28.52 37.40 15.65
CA ILE A 211 -28.87 36.77 14.37
C ILE A 211 -28.16 35.41 14.22
N ILE A 212 -26.84 35.37 14.50
CA ILE A 212 -26.02 34.16 14.42
C ILE A 212 -26.54 33.10 15.41
N LYS A 213 -26.82 33.50 16.66
CA LYS A 213 -27.28 32.60 17.70
C LYS A 213 -28.60 31.95 17.36
N ASP A 214 -29.54 32.73 16.83
CA ASP A 214 -30.91 32.30 16.56
C ASP A 214 -31.06 31.76 15.11
N GLY A 215 -29.99 31.82 14.28
CA GLY A 215 -30.00 31.31 12.90
C GLY A 215 -31.00 32.02 11.98
N LEU A 216 -31.20 33.32 12.17
CA LEU A 216 -32.26 34.11 11.47
C LEU A 216 -31.93 34.41 10.00
N ASP A 217 -30.65 34.45 9.64
CA ASP A 217 -30.18 34.71 8.27
C ASP A 217 -29.08 33.70 7.89
N PRO A 218 -29.46 32.50 7.41
CA PRO A 218 -28.48 31.47 7.07
C PRO A 218 -27.70 31.78 5.77
N ASP A 219 -28.14 32.73 4.97
CA ASP A 219 -27.42 33.15 3.75
C ASP A 219 -26.26 34.10 4.09
N LEU A 220 -26.46 35.01 5.04
CA LEU A 220 -25.45 35.96 5.49
C LEU A 220 -24.59 35.42 6.64
N TYR A 221 -25.19 34.69 7.56
CA TYR A 221 -24.53 34.09 8.72
C TYR A 221 -24.79 32.58 8.76
N PRO A 222 -24.17 31.82 7.85
CA PRO A 222 -24.35 30.36 7.82
C PRO A 222 -23.77 29.70 9.07
N ASN A 223 -24.23 28.48 9.34
CA ASN A 223 -23.65 27.62 10.38
C ASN A 223 -23.32 26.27 9.76
N VAL A 224 -22.18 26.19 9.07
CA VAL A 224 -21.78 25.03 8.30
C VAL A 224 -20.65 24.27 8.99
N ASN A 225 -20.89 22.99 9.30
CA ASN A 225 -19.83 22.05 9.61
C ASN A 225 -19.36 21.37 8.32
N TRP A 226 -18.30 21.89 7.73
CA TRP A 226 -17.80 21.44 6.43
C TRP A 226 -17.38 19.96 6.42
N GLN A 227 -16.94 19.39 7.55
CA GLN A 227 -16.63 17.98 7.63
C GLN A 227 -17.88 17.10 7.53
N GLU A 228 -18.91 17.45 8.28
CA GLU A 228 -20.18 16.73 8.22
C GLU A 228 -20.86 16.91 6.88
N GLU A 229 -20.69 18.08 6.25
CA GLU A 229 -21.29 18.37 4.96
C GLU A 229 -20.72 17.53 3.83
N ILE A 230 -19.40 17.36 3.76
CA ILE A 230 -18.72 16.75 2.61
C ILE A 230 -18.22 15.31 2.84
N LEU A 231 -18.23 14.80 4.09
CA LEU A 231 -17.65 13.51 4.40
C LEU A 231 -18.68 12.50 4.92
N ASN A 232 -18.61 11.29 4.40
CA ASN A 232 -19.22 10.11 4.98
C ASN A 232 -18.31 9.59 6.10
N LYS A 233 -18.91 9.16 7.18
CA LYS A 233 -18.17 8.59 8.31
C LYS A 233 -17.49 7.27 7.95
N ASN A 234 -18.15 6.47 7.10
CA ASN A 234 -17.71 5.14 6.71
C ASN A 234 -17.58 5.04 5.18
N PHE A 235 -16.62 4.24 4.74
CA PHE A 235 -16.40 3.92 3.33
C PHE A 235 -15.85 2.49 3.18
N TRP A 236 -15.97 1.94 1.97
CA TRP A 236 -15.69 0.53 1.73
C TRP A 236 -14.55 0.34 0.74
N SER A 237 -13.79 -0.74 0.93
CA SER A 237 -12.86 -1.26 -0.05
C SER A 237 -13.02 -2.77 -0.19
N ASN A 238 -12.84 -3.25 -1.42
CA ASN A 238 -12.94 -4.66 -1.77
C ASN A 238 -11.68 -5.11 -2.49
N SER A 239 -11.22 -6.31 -2.21
CA SER A 239 -10.13 -6.93 -2.96
C SER A 239 -10.43 -8.40 -3.25
N TYR A 240 -10.10 -8.82 -4.44
CA TYR A 240 -10.31 -10.17 -4.97
C TYR A 240 -8.99 -10.69 -5.53
N TYR A 241 -8.72 -11.94 -5.27
CA TYR A 241 -7.52 -12.59 -5.77
C TYR A 241 -7.82 -14.06 -6.06
N VAL A 242 -7.31 -14.54 -7.18
CA VAL A 242 -7.33 -15.96 -7.52
C VAL A 242 -5.99 -16.35 -8.12
N SER A 243 -5.47 -17.51 -7.74
CA SER A 243 -4.26 -18.06 -8.34
C SER A 243 -4.32 -19.56 -8.46
N GLY A 244 -3.58 -20.08 -9.45
CA GLY A 244 -3.37 -21.49 -9.67
C GLY A 244 -1.89 -21.76 -9.95
N ARG A 245 -1.33 -22.77 -9.31
CA ARG A 245 0.02 -23.24 -9.60
C ARG A 245 0.06 -24.77 -9.67
N GLY A 246 0.89 -25.29 -10.54
CA GLY A 246 1.01 -26.73 -10.75
C GLY A 246 2.07 -27.04 -11.81
N GLY A 247 2.08 -28.29 -12.25
CA GLY A 247 2.94 -28.72 -13.34
C GLY A 247 3.55 -30.09 -13.11
N SER A 248 4.52 -30.41 -13.93
CA SER A 248 5.32 -31.62 -13.92
C SER A 248 6.81 -31.28 -13.84
N GLU A 249 7.67 -32.27 -13.88
CA GLU A 249 9.12 -32.07 -14.00
C GLU A 249 9.51 -31.33 -15.30
N VAL A 250 8.71 -31.45 -16.37
CA VAL A 250 8.97 -30.83 -17.66
C VAL A 250 8.49 -29.38 -17.72
N ALA A 251 7.29 -29.10 -17.19
CA ALA A 251 6.73 -27.78 -17.27
C ALA A 251 5.96 -27.46 -15.96
N ARG A 252 6.24 -26.29 -15.38
CA ARG A 252 5.61 -25.78 -14.16
C ARG A 252 5.06 -24.40 -14.41
N TYR A 253 3.88 -24.13 -13.89
CA TYR A 253 3.22 -22.86 -14.07
C TYR A 253 2.69 -22.26 -12.79
N PHE A 254 2.67 -20.94 -12.73
CA PHE A 254 1.94 -20.14 -11.77
C PHE A 254 1.18 -19.06 -12.52
N LEU A 255 -0.10 -18.93 -12.20
CA LEU A 255 -1.02 -17.94 -12.78
C LEU A 255 -1.74 -17.23 -11.66
N SER A 256 -1.86 -15.91 -11.70
CA SER A 256 -2.68 -15.16 -10.76
C SER A 256 -3.42 -14.01 -11.43
N LEU A 257 -4.56 -13.66 -10.84
CA LEU A 257 -5.37 -12.49 -11.16
C LEU A 257 -5.79 -11.82 -9.85
N GLY A 258 -5.60 -10.52 -9.76
CA GLY A 258 -6.00 -9.70 -8.64
C GLY A 258 -6.82 -8.50 -9.08
N GLY A 259 -7.71 -8.05 -8.21
CA GLY A 259 -8.50 -6.83 -8.41
C GLY A 259 -8.80 -6.16 -7.10
N LYS A 260 -8.72 -4.83 -7.06
CA LYS A 260 -8.99 -4.03 -5.88
C LYS A 260 -9.84 -2.82 -6.26
N SER A 261 -10.80 -2.49 -5.42
CA SER A 261 -11.65 -1.32 -5.55
C SER A 261 -11.73 -0.61 -4.20
N GLU A 262 -11.39 0.67 -4.18
CA GLU A 262 -11.44 1.53 -3.01
C GLU A 262 -12.25 2.77 -3.31
N THR A 263 -13.07 3.22 -2.35
CA THR A 263 -13.82 4.48 -2.45
C THR A 263 -13.41 5.41 -1.32
N ALA A 264 -13.42 6.72 -1.58
CA ALA A 264 -13.16 7.72 -0.54
C ALA A 264 -14.42 8.06 0.25
N ALA A 265 -14.19 8.81 1.32
CA ALA A 265 -15.24 9.23 2.24
C ALA A 265 -16.09 10.40 1.75
N TYR A 266 -15.87 10.95 0.54
CA TYR A 266 -16.61 12.12 0.08
C TYR A 266 -18.10 11.83 -0.13
N LYS A 267 -18.95 12.76 0.27
CA LYS A 267 -20.36 12.78 -0.05
C LYS A 267 -20.57 13.31 -1.46
N VAL A 268 -21.08 12.48 -2.35
CA VAL A 268 -21.45 12.85 -3.71
C VAL A 268 -22.96 13.00 -3.77
N GLU A 269 -23.42 14.04 -4.47
CA GLU A 269 -24.83 14.32 -4.67
C GLU A 269 -25.51 13.17 -5.43
N LYS A 270 -26.66 12.73 -4.92
CA LYS A 270 -27.45 11.70 -5.58
C LYS A 270 -28.07 12.25 -6.87
N GLY A 271 -27.99 11.46 -7.95
CA GLY A 271 -28.54 11.84 -9.24
C GLY A 271 -27.62 12.71 -10.10
N SER A 272 -26.39 12.95 -9.67
CA SER A 272 -25.37 13.56 -10.55
C SER A 272 -25.15 12.71 -11.79
N PRO A 273 -25.00 13.32 -12.99
CA PRO A 273 -24.74 12.57 -14.24
C PRO A 273 -23.40 11.85 -14.26
N TYR A 274 -22.53 12.13 -13.30
CA TYR A 274 -21.22 11.49 -13.13
C TYR A 274 -20.93 11.26 -11.64
N SER A 275 -20.20 10.20 -11.35
CA SER A 275 -19.66 10.00 -10.00
C SER A 275 -18.34 10.76 -9.87
N SER A 276 -18.32 11.76 -9.02
CA SER A 276 -17.14 12.58 -8.71
C SER A 276 -16.43 12.16 -7.43
N ASN A 277 -16.87 11.06 -6.78
CA ASN A 277 -16.15 10.53 -5.63
C ASN A 277 -14.75 10.06 -6.04
N VAL A 278 -13.80 10.18 -5.13
CA VAL A 278 -12.50 9.55 -5.33
C VAL A 278 -12.67 8.04 -5.23
N GLY A 279 -12.25 7.37 -6.28
CA GLY A 279 -12.27 5.93 -6.38
C GLY A 279 -10.98 5.43 -7.02
N PHE A 280 -10.41 4.38 -6.46
CA PHE A 280 -9.22 3.74 -6.98
C PHE A 280 -9.52 2.28 -7.30
N ASN A 281 -9.45 1.92 -8.57
CA ASN A 281 -9.57 0.55 -9.02
C ASN A 281 -8.23 0.09 -9.59
N SER A 282 -7.78 -1.09 -9.19
CA SER A 282 -6.57 -1.68 -9.74
C SER A 282 -6.78 -3.15 -10.06
N TYR A 283 -6.11 -3.59 -11.12
CA TYR A 283 -6.14 -4.97 -11.61
C TYR A 283 -4.72 -5.40 -11.90
N ASN A 284 -4.38 -6.60 -11.53
CA ASN A 284 -3.07 -7.18 -11.80
C ASN A 284 -3.20 -8.63 -12.26
N TYR A 285 -2.27 -9.05 -13.11
CA TYR A 285 -2.08 -10.44 -13.45
C TYR A 285 -0.61 -10.82 -13.39
N ARG A 286 -0.34 -12.10 -13.17
CA ARG A 286 1.00 -12.68 -13.24
C ARG A 286 0.95 -14.07 -13.85
N ILE A 287 1.93 -14.35 -14.71
CA ILE A 287 2.16 -15.63 -15.35
C ILE A 287 3.64 -15.96 -15.18
N ASN A 288 3.95 -17.09 -14.57
CA ASN A 288 5.31 -17.63 -14.51
C ASN A 288 5.25 -19.05 -15.06
N LEU A 289 6.02 -19.31 -16.09
CA LEU A 289 6.15 -20.60 -16.74
C LEU A 289 7.62 -21.03 -16.79
N ASP A 290 7.93 -22.13 -16.15
CA ASP A 290 9.24 -22.77 -16.18
C ASP A 290 9.14 -24.04 -17.03
N VAL A 291 10.00 -24.18 -18.05
CA VAL A 291 10.03 -25.33 -18.96
C VAL A 291 11.43 -25.92 -19.03
N ASN A 292 11.59 -27.17 -18.70
CA ASN A 292 12.81 -27.94 -18.90
C ASN A 292 12.74 -28.53 -20.31
N LEU A 293 13.32 -27.86 -21.33
CA LEU A 293 13.34 -28.33 -22.69
C LEU A 293 14.20 -29.58 -22.83
N THR A 294 15.33 -29.61 -22.14
CA THR A 294 16.23 -30.77 -22.02
C THR A 294 16.73 -30.86 -20.56
N LYS A 295 17.52 -31.87 -20.24
CA LYS A 295 18.18 -31.95 -18.92
C LYS A 295 19.12 -30.77 -18.65
N SER A 296 19.70 -30.18 -19.70
CA SER A 296 20.65 -29.08 -19.62
C SER A 296 20.06 -27.71 -20.01
N THR A 297 18.87 -27.68 -20.65
CA THR A 297 18.27 -26.43 -21.16
C THR A 297 16.97 -26.13 -20.43
N LYS A 298 16.91 -24.97 -19.78
CA LYS A 298 15.72 -24.49 -19.08
C LYS A 298 15.28 -23.12 -19.64
N VAL A 299 13.99 -22.98 -19.84
CA VAL A 299 13.37 -21.71 -20.28
C VAL A 299 12.44 -21.22 -19.19
N PHE A 300 12.54 -19.95 -18.87
CA PHE A 300 11.58 -19.25 -18.04
C PHE A 300 10.89 -18.16 -18.84
N LEU A 301 9.56 -18.14 -18.78
CA LEU A 301 8.72 -17.06 -19.29
C LEU A 301 7.94 -16.47 -18.12
N GLY A 302 8.20 -15.20 -17.83
CA GLY A 302 7.45 -14.40 -16.87
C GLY A 302 6.69 -13.29 -17.57
N SER A 303 5.42 -13.08 -17.25
CA SER A 303 4.65 -11.92 -17.69
C SER A 303 3.82 -11.40 -16.54
N ASP A 304 3.86 -10.09 -16.32
CA ASP A 304 3.02 -9.41 -15.35
C ASP A 304 2.46 -8.12 -15.92
N GLY A 305 1.26 -7.78 -15.48
CA GLY A 305 0.61 -6.54 -15.83
C GLY A 305 -0.15 -5.95 -14.67
N PHE A 306 -0.23 -4.62 -14.68
CA PHE A 306 -0.94 -3.81 -13.72
C PHE A 306 -1.68 -2.69 -14.43
N LEU A 307 -2.95 -2.53 -14.12
CA LEU A 307 -3.80 -1.43 -14.56
C LEU A 307 -4.36 -0.77 -13.31
N SER A 308 -4.26 0.56 -13.21
CA SER A 308 -4.97 1.33 -12.19
C SER A 308 -5.77 2.45 -12.82
N ILE A 309 -6.92 2.73 -12.23
CA ILE A 309 -7.84 3.79 -12.62
C ILE A 309 -8.17 4.58 -11.36
N LEU A 310 -7.63 5.79 -11.28
CA LEU A 310 -7.96 6.76 -10.25
C LEU A 310 -9.02 7.71 -10.78
N THR A 311 -10.17 7.73 -10.13
CA THR A 311 -11.26 8.69 -10.43
C THR A 311 -11.30 9.72 -9.32
N GLN A 312 -11.49 10.99 -9.65
CA GLN A 312 -11.56 12.09 -8.67
C GLN A 312 -12.42 13.24 -9.20
N PRO A 313 -12.86 14.18 -8.31
CA PRO A 313 -13.46 15.43 -8.75
C PRO A 313 -12.55 16.18 -9.74
N GLY A 314 -13.12 17.01 -10.61
CA GLY A 314 -12.39 17.77 -11.63
C GLY A 314 -11.59 18.96 -11.06
N VAL A 315 -10.99 18.80 -9.88
CA VAL A 315 -10.03 19.71 -9.27
C VAL A 315 -8.61 19.28 -9.62
N ALA A 316 -7.66 20.20 -9.57
CA ALA A 316 -6.27 19.87 -9.89
C ALA A 316 -5.67 18.86 -8.91
N ASP A 317 -6.05 18.97 -7.63
CA ASP A 317 -5.67 18.04 -6.58
C ASP A 317 -6.77 18.02 -5.50
N THR A 318 -7.07 16.84 -4.95
CA THR A 318 -8.03 16.67 -3.84
C THR A 318 -7.57 17.33 -2.55
N ASP A 319 -6.27 17.58 -2.39
CA ASP A 319 -5.72 18.32 -1.25
C ASP A 319 -6.29 19.75 -1.17
N TYR A 320 -6.74 20.34 -2.30
CA TYR A 320 -7.46 21.62 -2.28
C TYR A 320 -8.81 21.54 -1.56
N ILE A 321 -9.50 20.40 -1.63
CA ILE A 321 -10.76 20.15 -0.91
C ILE A 321 -10.49 20.15 0.60
N TRP A 322 -9.45 19.41 1.02
CA TRP A 322 -9.03 19.37 2.42
C TRP A 322 -8.55 20.73 2.91
N GLY A 323 -7.78 21.44 2.10
CA GLY A 323 -7.31 22.78 2.41
C GLY A 323 -8.46 23.79 2.55
N ALA A 324 -9.45 23.74 1.68
CA ALA A 324 -10.63 24.60 1.76
C ALA A 324 -11.46 24.29 3.00
N GLN A 325 -11.79 23.00 3.24
CA GLN A 325 -12.59 22.59 4.40
C GLN A 325 -11.91 22.95 5.74
N SER A 326 -10.59 22.93 5.84
CA SER A 326 -9.86 23.26 7.06
C SER A 326 -9.72 24.76 7.32
N ARG A 327 -9.82 25.59 6.30
CA ARG A 327 -9.68 27.06 6.39
C ARG A 327 -11.01 27.80 6.47
N LEU A 328 -12.09 27.21 5.94
CA LEU A 328 -13.41 27.79 6.05
C LEU A 328 -13.91 27.75 7.49
N THR A 329 -14.39 28.91 7.96
CA THR A 329 -15.11 29.01 9.22
C THR A 329 -16.57 28.62 9.02
N PRO A 330 -17.33 28.29 10.07
CA PRO A 330 -18.74 27.99 9.94
C PRO A 330 -19.57 29.15 9.38
N LEU A 331 -19.05 30.38 9.49
CA LEU A 331 -19.70 31.62 9.01
C LEU A 331 -19.22 32.08 7.62
N SER A 332 -18.30 31.36 6.96
CA SER A 332 -17.66 31.85 5.74
C SER A 332 -18.60 31.87 4.54
N ILE A 333 -19.22 30.76 4.22
CA ILE A 333 -20.16 30.59 3.08
C ILE A 333 -21.19 29.51 3.41
N PRO A 334 -22.45 29.63 2.93
CA PRO A 334 -23.41 28.53 3.07
C PRO A 334 -23.09 27.39 2.10
N THR A 335 -23.57 26.19 2.37
CA THR A 335 -23.51 25.08 1.42
C THR A 335 -24.34 25.37 0.19
N GLN A 336 -25.54 25.93 0.41
CA GLN A 336 -26.47 26.38 -0.61
C GLN A 336 -27.25 27.58 -0.07
N PHE A 337 -27.50 28.57 -0.90
CA PHE A 337 -28.33 29.73 -0.55
C PHE A 337 -29.83 29.38 -0.48
N SER A 338 -30.59 30.13 0.26
CA SER A 338 -32.04 29.94 0.42
C SER A 338 -32.82 29.94 -0.89
N ASN A 339 -32.32 30.63 -1.91
CA ASN A 339 -32.87 30.66 -3.26
C ASN A 339 -32.51 29.45 -4.13
N GLY A 340 -31.79 28.45 -3.56
CA GLY A 340 -31.35 27.24 -4.25
C GLY A 340 -30.08 27.39 -5.07
N LEU A 341 -29.47 28.57 -5.13
CA LEU A 341 -28.19 28.74 -5.81
C LEU A 341 -27.03 28.21 -4.96
N LEU A 342 -26.02 27.71 -5.63
CA LEU A 342 -24.77 27.29 -4.97
C LEU A 342 -23.81 28.49 -4.89
N PRO A 343 -22.97 28.59 -3.85
CA PRO A 343 -21.91 29.59 -3.81
C PRO A 343 -20.96 29.34 -4.98
N GLY A 344 -20.42 30.44 -5.54
CA GLY A 344 -19.43 30.37 -6.60
C GLY A 344 -18.21 29.54 -6.16
N ARG A 345 -17.41 29.12 -7.15
CA ARG A 345 -16.19 28.33 -6.85
C ARG A 345 -15.26 29.06 -5.87
N GLY A 346 -15.31 30.39 -5.88
CA GLY A 346 -14.41 31.23 -5.10
C GLY A 346 -12.94 31.11 -5.53
N THR A 347 -12.09 31.91 -4.93
CA THR A 347 -10.64 31.85 -5.10
C THR A 347 -9.99 31.62 -3.74
N GLY A 348 -9.01 30.74 -3.66
CA GLY A 348 -8.27 30.47 -2.44
C GLY A 348 -9.17 29.94 -1.31
N ASP A 349 -9.15 30.64 -0.18
CA ASP A 349 -9.78 30.18 1.08
C ASP A 349 -11.32 30.23 1.10
N GLN A 350 -11.94 30.81 0.06
CA GLN A 350 -13.40 30.93 -0.05
C GLN A 350 -14.03 29.95 -1.05
N SER A 351 -13.28 28.96 -1.46
CA SER A 351 -13.81 27.93 -2.36
C SER A 351 -14.69 26.94 -1.60
N SER A 352 -15.91 26.72 -2.05
CA SER A 352 -16.82 25.74 -1.46
C SER A 352 -16.33 24.30 -1.70
N PRO A 353 -16.02 23.52 -0.66
CA PRO A 353 -15.67 22.11 -0.81
C PRO A 353 -16.77 21.27 -1.44
N TYR A 354 -18.03 21.60 -1.16
CA TYR A 354 -19.19 20.96 -1.77
C TYR A 354 -19.21 21.15 -3.31
N VAL A 355 -18.98 22.39 -3.76
CA VAL A 355 -18.91 22.71 -5.20
C VAL A 355 -17.70 22.03 -5.83
N MET A 356 -16.57 21.99 -5.15
CA MET A 356 -15.37 21.29 -5.63
C MET A 356 -15.64 19.80 -5.87
N ILE A 357 -16.37 19.14 -4.98
CA ILE A 357 -16.69 17.72 -5.10
C ILE A 357 -17.77 17.51 -6.18
N ASN A 358 -18.84 18.31 -6.20
CA ASN A 358 -20.06 17.96 -6.92
C ASN A 358 -20.28 18.73 -8.23
N ARG A 359 -19.50 19.79 -8.53
CA ARG A 359 -19.76 20.69 -9.67
C ARG A 359 -18.54 20.96 -10.55
N THR A 360 -17.41 20.32 -10.30
CA THR A 360 -16.19 20.52 -11.09
C THR A 360 -16.01 19.47 -12.20
N GLY A 361 -16.92 18.52 -12.29
CA GLY A 361 -16.80 17.41 -13.22
C GLY A 361 -16.05 16.22 -12.62
N LYS A 362 -15.54 15.35 -13.48
CA LYS A 362 -14.80 14.13 -13.14
C LYS A 362 -13.47 14.14 -13.87
N ALA A 363 -12.41 13.86 -13.17
CA ALA A 363 -11.10 13.50 -13.73
C ALA A 363 -10.86 12.00 -13.55
N ALA A 364 -10.17 11.38 -14.51
CA ALA A 364 -9.71 10.00 -14.42
C ALA A 364 -8.24 9.95 -14.86
N ASP A 365 -7.42 9.27 -14.07
CA ASP A 365 -6.04 8.95 -14.39
C ASP A 365 -5.92 7.43 -14.53
N GLU A 366 -5.47 6.98 -15.69
CA GLU A 366 -5.32 5.57 -16.01
C GLU A 366 -3.83 5.27 -16.22
N GLN A 367 -3.32 4.31 -15.47
CA GLN A 367 -1.95 3.84 -15.59
C GLN A 367 -1.94 2.37 -15.96
N TYR A 368 -1.29 2.08 -17.07
CA TYR A 368 -1.05 0.72 -17.52
C TYR A 368 0.44 0.39 -17.51
N ARG A 369 0.79 -0.76 -16.96
CA ARG A 369 2.15 -1.29 -16.96
C ARG A 369 2.13 -2.77 -17.29
N GLY A 370 2.93 -3.17 -18.27
CA GLY A 370 3.15 -4.58 -18.61
C GLY A 370 4.65 -4.88 -18.69
N LYS A 371 5.02 -6.08 -18.26
CA LYS A 371 6.39 -6.57 -18.33
C LYS A 371 6.38 -8.02 -18.76
N THR A 372 7.30 -8.39 -19.65
CA THR A 372 7.53 -9.77 -20.05
C THR A 372 9.02 -10.09 -19.96
N THR A 373 9.36 -11.21 -19.37
CA THR A 373 10.72 -11.69 -19.17
C THR A 373 10.84 -13.06 -19.82
N LEU A 374 11.82 -13.24 -20.68
CA LEU A 374 12.23 -14.53 -21.23
C LEU A 374 13.68 -14.79 -20.80
N ALA A 375 13.90 -15.89 -20.11
CA ALA A 375 15.25 -16.33 -19.73
C ALA A 375 15.53 -17.73 -20.24
N LEU A 376 16.69 -17.93 -20.84
CA LEU A 376 17.22 -19.21 -21.28
C LEU A 376 18.45 -19.54 -20.45
N ASN A 377 18.43 -20.67 -19.76
CA ASN A 377 19.57 -21.20 -19.02
C ASN A 377 20.04 -22.50 -19.69
N GLN A 378 21.31 -22.51 -20.12
CA GLN A 378 21.97 -23.67 -20.71
C GLN A 378 23.13 -24.11 -19.84
N ASP A 379 23.06 -25.31 -19.31
CA ASP A 379 24.17 -25.95 -18.60
C ASP A 379 25.14 -26.56 -19.67
N LEU A 380 26.35 -26.07 -19.66
CA LEU A 380 27.42 -26.47 -20.59
C LEU A 380 28.44 -27.43 -19.96
N SER A 381 28.21 -27.87 -18.70
CA SER A 381 29.15 -28.74 -17.97
C SER A 381 29.44 -30.05 -18.68
N SER A 382 28.50 -30.54 -19.50
CA SER A 382 28.73 -31.76 -20.31
C SER A 382 29.53 -31.56 -21.60
N VAL A 383 29.80 -30.28 -21.99
CA VAL A 383 30.50 -29.90 -23.22
C VAL A 383 31.87 -29.28 -22.92
N LEU A 384 31.96 -28.58 -21.80
CA LEU A 384 33.15 -27.91 -21.32
C LEU A 384 33.67 -28.69 -20.09
N GLU A 385 34.38 -29.82 -20.35
CA GLU A 385 35.18 -30.47 -19.33
C GLU A 385 36.44 -29.64 -19.12
N GLY A 386 36.48 -28.87 -18.02
CA GLY A 386 37.62 -28.07 -17.61
C GLY A 386 37.74 -28.03 -16.10
#